data_b2831562add1120f9177bc8eae1c9e39
#
_entry.id   b2831562add1120f9177bc8eae1c9e39
#
_cell.length_a   1.000
_cell.length_b   1.000
_cell.length_c   1.000
_cell.angle_alpha   90.00
_cell.angle_beta   90.00
_cell.angle_gamma   90.00
#
_symmetry.space_group_name_H-M   'P 1'
#
loop_
_entity.id
_entity.type
_entity.pdbx_description
1 polymer ?
#
loop_
_entity_poly.entity_id
_entity_poly.type
_entity_poly.pdbx_seq_one_letter_code
_entity_poly.pdbx_strand_id
1 'polypeptide(L)'
;MKIFLTDISDMNDDIMNKGLKLVPAYRKDKIERYRFMEDKERSLAAGLLLNYATKLYSIYMSYAGEIELKTASDDIFNVKLDELVKSYDTSYDYNIEYAGNGKPVYSGLDIHFNLSHAGTCVVCAVSDRPVGIDIERPRKNAIKVAERFFTQAECDWIGDDSLRFARIWTLKEAYAKLTGDGIAGTVSKVEFRHETSANMASVVNMYISGKKADNIKIYELNIIKQKYVISAMEYIKN
;
A
#
# COMPACT_ATOMS: atom_id res chain seq x y z
N MET A 1 1.06 -1.82 12.33
CA MET A 1 1.36 -1.88 10.88
C MET A 1 2.75 -1.32 10.62
N LYS A 2 3.49 -1.89 9.65
CA LYS A 2 4.74 -1.34 9.11
C LYS A 2 4.59 -1.21 7.59
N ILE A 3 5.18 -0.16 7.00
CA ILE A 3 5.09 0.12 5.58
C ILE A 3 6.49 0.12 4.98
N PHE A 4 6.65 -0.56 3.85
CA PHE A 4 7.90 -0.68 3.12
C PHE A 4 7.72 -0.15 1.71
N LEU A 5 8.77 0.48 1.17
CA LEU A 5 8.79 1.03 -0.17
C LEU A 5 10.10 0.66 -0.88
N THR A 6 10.02 0.35 -2.15
CA THR A 6 11.18 0.27 -3.04
C THR A 6 10.90 1.04 -4.33
N ASP A 7 11.95 1.64 -4.89
CA ASP A 7 11.93 2.29 -6.21
C ASP A 7 12.63 1.38 -7.22
N ILE A 8 11.98 1.09 -8.35
CA ILE A 8 12.51 0.22 -9.39
C ILE A 8 13.26 0.98 -10.49
N SER A 9 13.52 2.28 -10.32
CA SER A 9 14.26 3.07 -11.31
C SER A 9 15.67 2.55 -11.60
N ASP A 10 16.27 1.84 -10.63
CA ASP A 10 17.58 1.21 -10.74
C ASP A 10 17.51 -0.28 -11.13
N MET A 11 16.32 -0.77 -11.56
CA MET A 11 16.17 -2.14 -12.04
C MET A 11 17.06 -2.36 -13.27
N ASN A 12 17.73 -3.49 -13.31
CA ASN A 12 18.59 -3.90 -14.40
C ASN A 12 18.52 -5.43 -14.59
N ASP A 13 19.12 -5.91 -15.68
CA ASP A 13 19.09 -7.33 -16.05
C ASP A 13 19.69 -8.25 -14.97
N ASP A 14 20.72 -7.80 -14.25
CA ASP A 14 21.34 -8.61 -13.18
C ASP A 14 20.39 -8.77 -11.99
N ILE A 15 19.77 -7.69 -11.53
CA ILE A 15 18.75 -7.70 -10.46
C ILE A 15 17.54 -8.54 -10.90
N MET A 16 17.07 -8.32 -12.14
CA MET A 16 15.93 -9.06 -12.68
C MET A 16 16.21 -10.57 -12.71
N ASN A 17 17.35 -10.98 -13.27
CA ASN A 17 17.72 -12.38 -13.39
C ASN A 17 17.96 -13.07 -12.03
N LYS A 18 18.59 -12.36 -11.08
CA LYS A 18 18.78 -12.85 -9.73
C LYS A 18 17.46 -12.98 -8.97
N GLY A 19 16.63 -11.94 -9.02
CA GLY A 19 15.33 -11.91 -8.36
C GLY A 19 14.37 -12.99 -8.87
N LEU A 20 14.33 -13.22 -10.19
CA LEU A 20 13.51 -14.30 -10.76
C LEU A 20 13.91 -15.70 -10.28
N LYS A 21 15.16 -15.93 -9.92
CA LYS A 21 15.59 -17.21 -9.34
C LYS A 21 15.13 -17.40 -7.90
N LEU A 22 14.93 -16.31 -7.18
CA LEU A 22 14.57 -16.31 -5.77
C LEU A 22 13.08 -16.50 -5.53
N VAL A 23 12.23 -15.76 -6.26
CA VAL A 23 10.79 -15.74 -6.01
C VAL A 23 10.10 -17.08 -6.30
N PRO A 24 9.00 -17.41 -5.58
CA PRO A 24 8.27 -18.65 -5.77
C PRO A 24 7.67 -18.82 -7.18
N ALA A 25 7.38 -20.07 -7.57
CA ALA A 25 6.86 -20.42 -8.90
C ALA A 25 5.60 -19.61 -9.26
N TYR A 26 4.61 -19.50 -8.36
CA TYR A 26 3.39 -18.73 -8.62
C TYR A 26 3.67 -17.26 -8.98
N ARG A 27 4.74 -16.68 -8.40
CA ARG A 27 5.15 -15.30 -8.70
C ARG A 27 5.83 -15.21 -10.07
N LYS A 28 6.65 -16.18 -10.43
CA LYS A 28 7.27 -16.28 -11.77
C LYS A 28 6.19 -16.37 -12.86
N ASP A 29 5.24 -17.26 -12.68
CA ASP A 29 4.10 -17.43 -13.60
C ASP A 29 3.30 -16.14 -13.77
N LYS A 30 3.09 -15.40 -12.67
CA LYS A 30 2.43 -14.08 -12.73
C LYS A 30 3.25 -13.08 -13.52
N ILE A 31 4.57 -13.02 -13.29
CA ILE A 31 5.49 -12.09 -13.98
C ILE A 31 5.52 -12.39 -15.48
N GLU A 32 5.56 -13.64 -15.87
CA GLU A 32 5.61 -14.06 -17.28
C GLU A 32 4.37 -13.65 -18.08
N ARG A 33 3.20 -13.58 -17.44
CA ARG A 33 1.92 -13.18 -18.07
C ARG A 33 1.85 -11.69 -18.40
N TYR A 34 2.69 -10.84 -17.81
CA TYR A 34 2.70 -9.42 -18.14
C TYR A 34 3.32 -9.17 -19.50
N ARG A 35 2.68 -8.29 -20.28
CA ARG A 35 3.13 -7.90 -21.62
C ARG A 35 4.30 -6.91 -21.57
N PHE A 36 4.23 -5.94 -20.65
CA PHE A 36 5.20 -4.85 -20.58
C PHE A 36 6.28 -5.14 -19.52
N MET A 37 7.52 -4.76 -19.84
CA MET A 37 8.66 -5.01 -18.95
C MET A 37 8.48 -4.32 -17.59
N GLU A 38 8.01 -3.08 -17.59
CA GLU A 38 7.74 -2.33 -16.35
C GLU A 38 6.75 -3.04 -15.40
N ASP A 39 5.76 -3.77 -15.94
CA ASP A 39 4.83 -4.56 -15.11
C ASP A 39 5.51 -5.80 -14.54
N LYS A 40 6.43 -6.42 -15.32
CA LYS A 40 7.25 -7.54 -14.86
C LYS A 40 8.18 -7.10 -13.72
N GLU A 41 8.85 -5.97 -13.89
CA GLU A 41 9.74 -5.37 -12.89
C GLU A 41 9.01 -5.02 -11.60
N ARG A 42 7.85 -4.35 -11.70
CA ARG A 42 6.98 -4.05 -10.55
C ARG A 42 6.51 -5.31 -9.84
N SER A 43 6.12 -6.33 -10.59
CA SER A 43 5.66 -7.60 -10.02
C SER A 43 6.78 -8.36 -9.31
N LEU A 44 8.01 -8.34 -9.86
CA LEU A 44 9.18 -8.92 -9.22
C LEU A 44 9.50 -8.16 -7.94
N ALA A 45 9.63 -6.84 -8.02
CA ALA A 45 9.93 -6.00 -6.86
C ALA A 45 8.89 -6.17 -5.74
N ALA A 46 7.60 -6.30 -6.09
CA ALA A 46 6.54 -6.57 -5.13
C ALA A 46 6.71 -7.92 -4.41
N GLY A 47 7.17 -8.95 -5.11
CA GLY A 47 7.47 -10.25 -4.51
C GLY A 47 8.66 -10.20 -3.55
N LEU A 48 9.75 -9.56 -3.98
CA LEU A 48 10.95 -9.37 -3.16
C LEU A 48 10.65 -8.51 -1.92
N LEU A 49 9.92 -7.41 -2.11
CA LEU A 49 9.55 -6.49 -1.03
C LEU A 49 8.61 -7.17 -0.01
N LEU A 50 7.68 -8.01 -0.46
CA LEU A 50 6.79 -8.75 0.42
C LEU A 50 7.57 -9.73 1.31
N ASN A 51 8.51 -10.49 0.74
CA ASN A 51 9.38 -11.40 1.51
C ASN A 51 10.18 -10.63 2.56
N TYR A 52 10.83 -9.54 2.17
CA TYR A 52 11.60 -8.67 3.07
C TYR A 52 10.73 -8.09 4.20
N ALA A 53 9.58 -7.53 3.85
CA ALA A 53 8.66 -6.91 4.80
C ALA A 53 8.12 -7.92 5.82
N THR A 54 7.74 -9.12 5.35
CA THR A 54 7.24 -10.20 6.21
C THR A 54 8.32 -10.70 7.15
N LYS A 55 9.56 -10.89 6.65
CA LYS A 55 10.71 -11.27 7.46
C LYS A 55 10.94 -10.27 8.60
N LEU A 56 11.07 -8.98 8.28
CA LEU A 56 11.32 -7.96 9.30
C LEU A 56 10.15 -7.84 10.29
N TYR A 57 8.91 -7.95 9.80
CA TYR A 57 7.74 -7.91 10.67
C TYR A 57 7.67 -9.11 11.60
N SER A 58 7.97 -10.33 11.12
CA SER A 58 8.03 -11.54 11.93
C SER A 58 9.09 -11.44 13.03
N ILE A 59 10.29 -10.94 12.69
CA ILE A 59 11.36 -10.68 13.66
C ILE A 59 10.89 -9.66 14.70
N TYR A 60 10.30 -8.53 14.27
CA TYR A 60 9.74 -7.52 15.17
C TYR A 60 8.72 -8.10 16.15
N MET A 61 7.81 -8.95 15.67
CA MET A 61 6.79 -9.58 16.50
C MET A 61 7.38 -10.60 17.49
N SER A 62 8.42 -11.35 17.10
CA SER A 62 9.04 -12.35 17.97
C SER A 62 9.77 -11.74 19.18
N TYR A 63 10.20 -10.49 19.08
CA TYR A 63 10.82 -9.74 20.19
C TYR A 63 9.80 -8.89 20.98
N ALA A 64 8.48 -9.18 20.85
CA ALA A 64 7.39 -8.50 21.57
C ALA A 64 7.42 -6.95 21.49
N GLY A 65 8.03 -6.41 20.42
CA GLY A 65 8.17 -4.96 20.26
C GLY A 65 9.34 -4.33 21.04
N GLU A 66 10.18 -5.12 21.70
CA GLU A 66 11.37 -4.60 22.41
C GLU A 66 12.43 -4.05 21.44
N ILE A 67 12.43 -4.52 20.20
CA ILE A 67 13.23 -3.92 19.14
C ILE A 67 12.46 -2.73 18.56
N GLU A 68 12.86 -1.53 18.93
CA GLU A 68 12.46 -0.34 18.22
C GLU A 68 13.00 -0.41 16.79
N LEU A 69 12.15 -0.80 15.83
CA LEU A 69 12.49 -0.60 14.42
C LEU A 69 12.56 0.92 14.23
N LYS A 70 13.75 1.49 14.40
CA LYS A 70 14.00 2.91 14.23
C LYS A 70 13.75 3.27 12.79
N THR A 71 12.61 3.87 12.54
CA THR A 71 12.41 4.67 11.36
C THR A 71 12.93 6.08 11.65
N ALA A 72 13.80 6.58 10.79
CA ALA A 72 14.06 8.01 10.78
C ALA A 72 12.73 8.71 10.41
N SER A 73 12.08 9.30 11.39
CA SER A 73 10.94 10.24 11.30
C SER A 73 9.66 9.83 10.56
N ASP A 74 9.65 8.76 9.75
CA ASP A 74 8.51 8.38 8.94
C ASP A 74 8.23 6.88 9.08
N ASP A 75 6.96 6.47 9.20
CA ASP A 75 6.51 5.09 9.34
C ASP A 75 6.79 4.21 8.09
N ILE A 76 7.72 4.63 7.22
CA ILE A 76 8.07 3.95 5.97
C ILE A 76 9.54 3.57 5.92
N PHE A 77 9.78 2.30 5.59
CA PHE A 77 11.10 1.76 5.31
C PHE A 77 11.39 1.81 3.81
N ASN A 78 12.35 2.66 3.39
CA ASN A 78 12.84 2.68 2.03
C ASN A 78 13.92 1.61 1.89
N VAL A 79 13.71 0.64 1.01
CA VAL A 79 14.61 -0.50 0.79
C VAL A 79 15.10 -0.51 -0.64
N LYS A 80 16.41 -0.63 -0.85
CA LYS A 80 16.98 -0.70 -2.19
C LYS A 80 16.76 -2.08 -2.81
N LEU A 81 16.65 -2.14 -4.14
CA LEU A 81 16.44 -3.41 -4.87
C LEU A 81 17.54 -4.44 -4.62
N ASP A 82 18.79 -4.01 -4.59
CA ASP A 82 19.92 -4.91 -4.35
C ASP A 82 19.91 -5.49 -2.93
N GLU A 83 19.42 -4.73 -1.95
CA GLU A 83 19.20 -5.21 -0.58
C GLU A 83 18.09 -6.26 -0.55
N LEU A 84 16.98 -6.05 -1.25
CA LEU A 84 15.90 -7.03 -1.35
C LEU A 84 16.39 -8.38 -1.90
N VAL A 85 17.22 -8.34 -2.95
CA VAL A 85 17.80 -9.54 -3.55
C VAL A 85 18.78 -10.24 -2.59
N LYS A 86 19.67 -9.47 -1.93
CA LYS A 86 20.69 -10.02 -1.01
C LYS A 86 20.10 -10.61 0.27
N SER A 87 19.02 -10.01 0.76
CA SER A 87 18.39 -10.40 2.03
C SER A 87 17.24 -11.37 1.88
N TYR A 88 16.92 -11.80 0.65
CA TYR A 88 15.84 -12.72 0.37
C TYR A 88 16.01 -14.04 1.14
N ASP A 89 14.94 -14.51 1.78
CA ASP A 89 14.98 -15.68 2.63
C ASP A 89 13.74 -16.56 2.37
N THR A 90 13.95 -17.72 1.77
CA THR A 90 12.88 -18.65 1.40
C THR A 90 12.06 -19.14 2.60
N SER A 91 12.57 -19.04 3.82
CA SER A 91 11.83 -19.37 5.05
C SER A 91 10.61 -18.44 5.26
N TYR A 92 10.56 -17.30 4.55
CA TYR A 92 9.48 -16.35 4.58
C TYR A 92 8.62 -16.36 3.30
N ASP A 93 8.75 -17.40 2.47
CA ASP A 93 7.89 -17.65 1.32
C ASP A 93 6.63 -18.42 1.75
N TYR A 94 5.74 -17.74 2.42
CA TYR A 94 4.48 -18.34 2.86
C TYR A 94 3.52 -18.57 1.69
N ASN A 95 2.68 -19.60 1.85
CA ASN A 95 1.61 -19.89 0.89
C ASN A 95 0.61 -18.74 0.83
N ILE A 96 0.32 -18.29 -0.38
CA ILE A 96 -0.69 -17.27 -0.65
C ILE A 96 -1.95 -17.94 -1.18
N GLU A 97 -3.06 -17.66 -0.53
CA GLU A 97 -4.41 -17.99 -0.97
C GLU A 97 -5.13 -16.71 -1.39
N TYR A 98 -6.20 -16.87 -2.14
CA TYR A 98 -7.04 -15.76 -2.54
C TYR A 98 -8.37 -15.85 -1.77
N ALA A 99 -8.67 -14.83 -0.97
CA ALA A 99 -9.98 -14.70 -0.34
C ALA A 99 -11.09 -14.63 -1.40
N GLY A 100 -12.34 -14.87 -1.01
CA GLY A 100 -13.48 -14.93 -1.94
C GLY A 100 -13.68 -13.69 -2.81
N ASN A 101 -13.11 -12.55 -2.39
CA ASN A 101 -13.07 -11.28 -3.14
C ASN A 101 -11.79 -11.09 -4.00
N GLY A 102 -10.91 -12.11 -4.09
CA GLY A 102 -9.68 -12.07 -4.85
C GLY A 102 -8.48 -11.39 -4.16
N LYS A 103 -8.62 -10.95 -2.90
CA LYS A 103 -7.52 -10.39 -2.13
C LYS A 103 -6.52 -11.49 -1.75
N PRO A 104 -5.21 -11.33 -2.04
CA PRO A 104 -4.21 -12.29 -1.60
C PRO A 104 -4.02 -12.20 -0.07
N VAL A 105 -3.96 -13.36 0.57
CA VAL A 105 -3.75 -13.51 2.02
C VAL A 105 -2.74 -14.65 2.26
N TYR A 106 -2.04 -14.62 3.38
CA TYR A 106 -1.24 -15.76 3.80
C TYR A 106 -2.13 -16.87 4.36
N SER A 107 -1.85 -18.10 3.96
CA SER A 107 -2.50 -19.30 4.52
C SER A 107 -1.83 -19.69 5.83
N GLY A 108 -2.63 -19.74 6.91
CA GLY A 108 -2.15 -20.24 8.21
C GLY A 108 -1.17 -19.34 8.96
N LEU A 109 -1.04 -18.08 8.57
CA LEU A 109 -0.17 -17.09 9.23
C LEU A 109 -1.01 -15.89 9.69
N ASP A 110 -0.83 -15.49 10.96
CA ASP A 110 -1.49 -14.30 11.53
C ASP A 110 -0.72 -13.02 11.19
N ILE A 111 -0.39 -12.88 9.91
CA ILE A 111 0.20 -11.69 9.32
C ILE A 111 -0.62 -11.31 8.09
N HIS A 112 -1.08 -10.07 8.08
CA HIS A 112 -1.80 -9.49 6.97
C HIS A 112 -0.87 -8.58 6.17
N PHE A 113 -1.05 -8.61 4.85
CA PHE A 113 -0.29 -7.71 3.96
C PHE A 113 -1.18 -7.12 2.88
N ASN A 114 -0.72 -6.02 2.31
CA ASN A 114 -1.27 -5.46 1.10
C ASN A 114 -0.17 -4.78 0.28
N LEU A 115 -0.30 -4.82 -1.04
CA LEU A 115 0.67 -4.29 -2.00
C LEU A 115 -0.01 -3.29 -2.92
N SER A 116 0.72 -2.23 -3.27
CA SER A 116 0.34 -1.30 -4.34
C SER A 116 1.59 -0.79 -5.07
N HIS A 117 1.38 -0.21 -6.25
CA HIS A 117 2.46 0.38 -7.02
C HIS A 117 1.95 1.53 -7.91
N ALA A 118 2.80 2.54 -8.12
CA ALA A 118 2.57 3.61 -9.07
C ALA A 118 3.90 4.07 -9.67
N GLY A 119 3.97 4.22 -11.00
CA GLY A 119 5.21 4.54 -11.69
C GLY A 119 6.33 3.57 -11.35
N THR A 120 7.43 4.06 -10.78
CA THR A 120 8.57 3.25 -10.36
C THR A 120 8.50 2.78 -8.90
N CYS A 121 7.52 3.22 -8.12
CA CYS A 121 7.43 2.88 -6.71
C CYS A 121 6.53 1.67 -6.47
N VAL A 122 6.97 0.78 -5.58
CA VAL A 122 6.21 -0.36 -5.06
C VAL A 122 6.16 -0.24 -3.55
N VAL A 123 4.98 -0.41 -2.96
CA VAL A 123 4.75 -0.33 -1.51
C VAL A 123 4.13 -1.62 -0.98
N CYS A 124 4.50 -1.96 0.25
CA CYS A 124 3.97 -3.09 1.01
C CYS A 124 3.61 -2.65 2.42
N ALA A 125 2.38 -2.87 2.85
CA ALA A 125 1.98 -2.78 4.25
C ALA A 125 1.89 -4.18 4.85
N VAL A 126 2.39 -4.33 6.09
CA VAL A 126 2.33 -5.58 6.87
C VAL A 126 1.87 -5.29 8.29
N SER A 127 0.96 -6.08 8.83
CA SER A 127 0.40 -5.94 10.17
C SER A 127 -0.10 -7.27 10.74
N ASP A 128 -0.35 -7.30 12.05
CA ASP A 128 -1.11 -8.35 12.75
C ASP A 128 -2.63 -8.21 12.56
N ARG A 129 -3.08 -7.29 11.72
CA ARG A 129 -4.48 -6.99 11.43
C ARG A 129 -4.69 -6.77 9.93
N PRO A 130 -5.93 -6.94 9.42
CA PRO A 130 -6.22 -6.62 8.04
C PRO A 130 -5.76 -5.20 7.68
N VAL A 131 -5.06 -5.08 6.56
CA VAL A 131 -4.51 -3.81 6.05
C VAL A 131 -4.91 -3.58 4.61
N GLY A 132 -4.96 -2.31 4.22
CA GLY A 132 -5.03 -1.86 2.84
C GLY A 132 -4.05 -0.73 2.63
N ILE A 133 -3.39 -0.69 1.47
CA ILE A 133 -2.46 0.37 1.08
C ILE A 133 -2.65 0.73 -0.38
N ASP A 134 -2.56 2.01 -0.67
CA ASP A 134 -2.50 2.48 -2.05
C ASP A 134 -1.47 3.58 -2.22
N ILE A 135 -0.92 3.70 -3.44
CA ILE A 135 0.04 4.71 -3.85
C ILE A 135 -0.36 5.25 -5.22
N GLU A 136 -0.34 6.57 -5.38
CA GLU A 136 -0.65 7.23 -6.64
C GLU A 136 0.24 8.44 -6.91
N ARG A 137 0.34 8.79 -8.20
CA ARG A 137 0.90 10.07 -8.66
C ARG A 137 -0.23 11.07 -8.90
N PRO A 138 -0.07 12.34 -8.51
CA PRO A 138 -0.98 13.38 -8.95
C PRO A 138 -1.08 13.42 -10.47
N ARG A 139 -2.28 13.37 -11.03
CA ARG A 139 -2.55 13.34 -12.48
C ARG A 139 -3.38 14.57 -12.87
N LYS A 140 -3.03 15.21 -13.95
CA LYS A 140 -3.88 16.25 -14.55
C LYS A 140 -5.19 15.64 -15.05
N ASN A 141 -6.27 16.41 -15.07
CA ASN A 141 -7.61 16.04 -15.55
C ASN A 141 -8.31 14.92 -14.74
N ALA A 142 -7.94 14.73 -13.50
CA ALA A 142 -8.57 13.74 -12.62
C ALA A 142 -9.95 14.17 -12.11
N ILE A 143 -10.31 15.46 -12.24
CA ILE A 143 -11.56 16.02 -11.71
C ILE A 143 -12.81 15.33 -12.28
N LYS A 144 -12.82 14.97 -13.58
CA LYS A 144 -13.93 14.24 -14.20
C LYS A 144 -14.21 12.88 -13.57
N VAL A 145 -13.17 12.26 -13.02
CA VAL A 145 -13.30 11.00 -12.28
C VAL A 145 -13.91 11.28 -10.90
N ALA A 146 -13.45 12.35 -10.23
CA ALA A 146 -14.02 12.76 -8.94
C ALA A 146 -15.53 13.08 -9.07
N GLU A 147 -15.93 13.89 -10.02
CA GLU A 147 -17.34 14.25 -10.27
C GLU A 147 -18.24 13.03 -10.48
N ARG A 148 -17.71 11.94 -11.02
CA ARG A 148 -18.48 10.71 -11.27
C ARG A 148 -18.61 9.81 -10.04
N PHE A 149 -17.63 9.81 -9.17
CA PHE A 149 -17.48 8.76 -8.14
C PHE A 149 -17.41 9.28 -6.71
N PHE A 150 -17.08 10.57 -6.50
CA PHE A 150 -16.85 11.12 -5.17
C PHE A 150 -18.07 11.89 -4.68
N THR A 151 -18.12 12.16 -3.38
CA THR A 151 -19.17 13.01 -2.83
C THR A 151 -18.97 14.48 -3.24
N GLN A 152 -20.02 15.29 -3.18
CA GLN A 152 -19.91 16.71 -3.48
C GLN A 152 -18.89 17.40 -2.55
N ALA A 153 -18.89 17.05 -1.26
CA ALA A 153 -17.94 17.60 -0.29
C ALA A 153 -16.47 17.26 -0.62
N GLU A 154 -16.21 16.05 -1.11
CA GLU A 154 -14.89 15.66 -1.59
C GLU A 154 -14.50 16.42 -2.87
N CYS A 155 -15.43 16.57 -3.81
CA CYS A 155 -15.21 17.35 -5.03
C CYS A 155 -14.92 18.83 -4.72
N ASP A 156 -15.67 19.43 -3.82
CA ASP A 156 -15.47 20.81 -3.37
C ASP A 156 -14.09 21.00 -2.70
N TRP A 157 -13.67 20.01 -1.89
CA TRP A 157 -12.35 20.04 -1.28
C TRP A 157 -11.21 19.84 -2.28
N ILE A 158 -11.40 18.99 -3.29
CA ILE A 158 -10.41 18.73 -4.34
C ILE A 158 -10.23 19.98 -5.21
N GLY A 159 -11.32 20.61 -5.64
CA GLY A 159 -11.28 21.69 -6.64
C GLY A 159 -10.47 21.22 -7.87
N ASP A 160 -9.51 22.04 -8.31
CA ASP A 160 -8.63 21.75 -9.44
C ASP A 160 -7.27 21.13 -9.01
N ASP A 161 -7.13 20.79 -7.73
CA ASP A 161 -5.85 20.31 -7.18
C ASP A 161 -5.67 18.80 -7.39
N SER A 162 -4.76 18.46 -8.29
CA SER A 162 -4.43 17.05 -8.60
C SER A 162 -3.81 16.28 -7.41
N LEU A 163 -3.17 16.97 -6.48
CA LEU A 163 -2.64 16.34 -5.26
C LEU A 163 -3.78 15.97 -4.31
N ARG A 164 -4.74 16.87 -4.12
CA ARG A 164 -5.95 16.60 -3.31
C ARG A 164 -6.75 15.45 -3.91
N PHE A 165 -6.90 15.42 -5.25
CA PHE A 165 -7.53 14.28 -5.91
C PHE A 165 -6.80 12.96 -5.58
N ALA A 166 -5.46 12.92 -5.75
CA ALA A 166 -4.68 11.72 -5.47
C ALA A 166 -4.81 11.28 -4.00
N ARG A 167 -4.90 12.21 -3.06
CA ARG A 167 -5.14 11.92 -1.64
C ARG A 167 -6.49 11.21 -1.42
N ILE A 168 -7.60 11.77 -1.92
CA ILE A 168 -8.92 11.12 -1.79
C ILE A 168 -8.93 9.77 -2.52
N TRP A 169 -8.34 9.69 -3.71
CA TRP A 169 -8.29 8.45 -4.48
C TRP A 169 -7.55 7.34 -3.72
N THR A 170 -6.34 7.61 -3.23
CA THR A 170 -5.57 6.61 -2.47
C THR A 170 -6.25 6.19 -1.18
N LEU A 171 -6.94 7.10 -0.50
CA LEU A 171 -7.75 6.77 0.68
C LEU A 171 -8.87 5.79 0.33
N LYS A 172 -9.62 6.05 -0.74
CA LYS A 172 -10.71 5.15 -1.19
C LYS A 172 -10.18 3.79 -1.65
N GLU A 173 -9.08 3.76 -2.40
CA GLU A 173 -8.43 2.51 -2.83
C GLU A 173 -7.85 1.73 -1.64
N ALA A 174 -7.20 2.39 -0.69
CA ALA A 174 -6.70 1.74 0.51
C ALA A 174 -7.83 1.11 1.33
N TYR A 175 -8.97 1.79 1.46
CA TYR A 175 -10.14 1.25 2.13
C TYR A 175 -10.74 0.07 1.36
N ALA A 176 -10.89 0.18 0.04
CA ALA A 176 -11.37 -0.90 -0.81
C ALA A 176 -10.47 -2.15 -0.71
N LYS A 177 -9.15 -1.97 -0.61
CA LYS A 177 -8.18 -3.05 -0.39
C LYS A 177 -8.21 -3.61 1.03
N LEU A 178 -8.51 -2.76 2.03
CA LEU A 178 -8.69 -3.20 3.42
C LEU A 178 -9.86 -4.16 3.53
N THR A 179 -11.05 -3.75 3.03
CA THR A 179 -12.28 -4.54 3.11
C THR A 179 -12.34 -5.67 2.07
N GLY A 180 -11.71 -5.47 0.91
CA GLY A 180 -11.78 -6.38 -0.23
C GLY A 180 -13.04 -6.21 -1.10
N ASP A 181 -13.86 -5.17 -0.86
CA ASP A 181 -15.10 -4.93 -1.61
C ASP A 181 -14.85 -4.35 -3.01
N GLY A 182 -13.60 -4.03 -3.33
CA GLY A 182 -13.21 -3.35 -4.55
C GLY A 182 -13.67 -1.89 -4.59
N ILE A 183 -13.07 -1.10 -5.49
CA ILE A 183 -13.34 0.35 -5.56
C ILE A 183 -14.81 0.66 -5.90
N ALA A 184 -15.41 -0.10 -6.81
CA ALA A 184 -16.81 0.10 -7.22
C ALA A 184 -17.81 -0.12 -6.06
N GLY A 185 -17.50 -1.03 -5.13
CA GLY A 185 -18.35 -1.30 -3.97
C GLY A 185 -18.18 -0.30 -2.82
N THR A 186 -17.11 0.47 -2.82
CA THR A 186 -16.71 1.33 -1.70
C THR A 186 -16.80 2.82 -2.00
N VAL A 187 -16.50 3.24 -3.24
CA VAL A 187 -16.27 4.63 -3.60
C VAL A 187 -17.42 5.58 -3.25
N SER A 188 -18.67 5.13 -3.39
CA SER A 188 -19.86 5.91 -3.07
C SER A 188 -20.35 5.79 -1.62
N LYS A 189 -19.83 4.79 -0.87
CA LYS A 189 -20.26 4.52 0.52
C LYS A 189 -19.38 5.22 1.55
N VAL A 190 -18.16 5.60 1.15
CA VAL A 190 -17.14 6.15 2.03
C VAL A 190 -16.81 7.57 1.62
N GLU A 191 -16.80 8.48 2.58
CA GLU A 191 -16.42 9.87 2.43
C GLU A 191 -15.23 10.19 3.34
N PHE A 192 -14.25 10.90 2.79
CA PHE A 192 -13.09 11.40 3.53
C PHE A 192 -13.16 12.93 3.64
N ARG A 193 -13.07 13.42 4.88
CA ARG A 193 -13.03 14.86 5.15
C ARG A 193 -11.70 15.24 5.73
N HIS A 194 -11.04 16.20 5.10
CA HIS A 194 -9.83 16.81 5.61
C HIS A 194 -10.22 18.02 6.45
N GLU A 195 -9.95 17.94 7.74
CA GLU A 195 -10.24 19.00 8.69
C GLU A 195 -8.92 19.59 9.21
N THR A 196 -8.90 20.90 9.47
CA THR A 196 -7.76 21.52 10.15
C THR A 196 -7.97 21.37 11.63
N SER A 197 -7.08 20.64 12.31
CA SER A 197 -7.12 20.54 13.78
C SER A 197 -6.77 21.86 14.44
N ALA A 198 -7.07 21.99 15.73
CA ALA A 198 -6.72 23.18 16.53
C ALA A 198 -5.22 23.53 16.48
N ASN A 199 -4.35 22.57 16.19
CA ASN A 199 -2.90 22.74 16.04
C ASN A 199 -2.47 22.97 14.58
N MET A 200 -3.38 23.34 13.67
CA MET A 200 -3.14 23.52 12.24
C MET A 200 -2.68 22.25 11.47
N ALA A 201 -2.67 21.09 12.10
CA ALA A 201 -2.40 19.84 11.42
C ALA A 201 -3.65 19.38 10.64
N SER A 202 -3.46 18.91 9.40
CA SER A 202 -4.55 18.32 8.63
C SER A 202 -4.87 16.95 9.21
N VAL A 203 -6.12 16.73 9.61
CA VAL A 203 -6.63 15.45 10.09
C VAL A 203 -7.64 14.92 9.09
N VAL A 204 -7.52 13.65 8.73
CA VAL A 204 -8.48 12.96 7.87
C VAL A 204 -9.48 12.20 8.73
N ASN A 205 -10.75 12.52 8.56
CA ASN A 205 -11.86 11.77 9.13
C ASN A 205 -12.56 10.96 8.04
N MET A 206 -12.89 9.71 8.36
CA MET A 206 -13.63 8.81 7.47
C MET A 206 -15.06 8.63 7.93
N TYR A 207 -15.99 8.66 6.99
CA TYR A 207 -17.41 8.44 7.21
C TYR A 207 -17.90 7.31 6.31
N ILE A 208 -18.63 6.35 6.89
CA ILE A 208 -19.28 5.26 6.17
C ILE A 208 -20.78 5.46 6.29
N SER A 209 -21.46 5.66 5.15
CA SER A 209 -22.90 5.95 5.12
C SER A 209 -23.30 7.08 6.09
N GLY A 210 -22.49 8.13 6.13
CA GLY A 210 -22.69 9.33 6.97
C GLY A 210 -22.31 9.20 8.45
N LYS A 211 -21.85 8.04 8.92
CA LYS A 211 -21.39 7.83 10.29
C LYS A 211 -19.86 7.81 10.33
N LYS A 212 -19.28 8.53 11.28
CA LYS A 212 -17.82 8.52 11.50
C LYS A 212 -17.34 7.11 11.85
N ALA A 213 -16.27 6.68 11.18
CA ALA A 213 -15.64 5.38 11.42
C ALA A 213 -14.48 5.56 12.39
N ASP A 214 -14.65 5.09 13.63
CA ASP A 214 -13.65 5.21 14.69
C ASP A 214 -12.84 3.91 14.90
N ASN A 215 -13.15 2.86 14.14
CA ASN A 215 -12.50 1.55 14.24
C ASN A 215 -11.39 1.33 13.20
N ILE A 216 -11.03 2.37 12.45
CA ILE A 216 -9.99 2.31 11.41
C ILE A 216 -8.95 3.39 11.67
N LYS A 217 -7.70 2.98 11.71
CA LYS A 217 -6.56 3.89 11.75
C LYS A 217 -6.12 4.21 10.32
N ILE A 218 -6.01 5.50 10.01
CA ILE A 218 -5.65 6.02 8.70
C ILE A 218 -4.25 6.62 8.77
N TYR A 219 -3.44 6.31 7.76
CA TYR A 219 -2.10 6.86 7.57
C TYR A 219 -2.05 7.51 6.19
N GLU A 220 -1.79 8.81 6.14
CA GLU A 220 -1.47 9.53 4.91
C GLU A 220 0.00 9.93 4.93
N LEU A 221 0.71 9.56 3.89
CA LEU A 221 2.15 9.73 3.80
C LEU A 221 2.47 10.42 2.47
N ASN A 222 3.02 11.62 2.57
CA ASN A 222 3.51 12.36 1.42
C ASN A 222 4.97 12.01 1.20
N ILE A 223 5.26 11.15 0.21
CA ILE A 223 6.61 10.66 0.01
C ILE A 223 7.19 11.11 -1.33
N ILE A 224 8.51 11.27 -1.27
CA ILE A 224 9.41 11.51 -2.38
C ILE A 224 9.07 12.81 -3.10
N LYS A 225 9.43 13.94 -2.49
CA LYS A 225 9.41 15.27 -3.13
C LYS A 225 8.10 15.58 -3.85
N GLN A 226 6.96 15.31 -3.20
CA GLN A 226 5.59 15.56 -3.72
C GLN A 226 5.22 14.78 -5.00
N LYS A 227 5.95 13.72 -5.36
CA LYS A 227 5.67 12.94 -6.57
C LYS A 227 4.65 11.83 -6.36
N TYR A 228 4.46 11.36 -5.11
CA TYR A 228 3.54 10.28 -4.78
C TYR A 228 2.77 10.59 -3.51
N VAL A 229 1.54 10.09 -3.47
CA VAL A 229 0.70 10.03 -2.29
C VAL A 229 0.53 8.57 -1.91
N ILE A 230 0.66 8.26 -0.63
CA ILE A 230 0.39 6.94 -0.09
C ILE A 230 -0.65 7.07 1.00
N SER A 231 -1.65 6.22 0.95
CA SER A 231 -2.61 6.04 2.03
C SER A 231 -2.62 4.59 2.47
N ALA A 232 -2.58 4.35 3.78
CA ALA A 232 -2.72 3.02 4.35
C ALA A 232 -3.73 3.02 5.49
N MET A 233 -4.37 1.88 5.69
CA MET A 233 -5.40 1.70 6.70
C MET A 233 -5.28 0.34 7.37
N GLU A 234 -5.59 0.30 8.66
CA GLU A 234 -5.76 -0.94 9.42
C GLU A 234 -6.89 -0.81 10.44
N TYR A 235 -7.52 -1.92 10.83
CA TYR A 235 -8.50 -1.92 11.90
C TYR A 235 -7.82 -1.65 13.25
N ILE A 236 -8.47 -0.84 14.12
CA ILE A 236 -8.03 -0.62 15.50
C ILE A 236 -8.37 -1.88 16.33
N LYS A 237 -7.47 -2.27 17.23
CA LYS A 237 -7.76 -3.34 18.19
C LYS A 237 -8.82 -2.84 19.17
N ASN A 238 -9.93 -3.57 19.26
CA ASN A 238 -10.92 -3.37 20.34
C ASN A 238 -10.32 -3.82 21.67
#